data_a437d1e6ea5989d881d062e179d432f8
#
_entry.id   a437d1e6ea5989d881d062e179d432f8
#
_cell.length_a   1.000
_cell.length_b   1.000
_cell.length_c   1.000
_cell.angle_alpha   90.00
_cell.angle_beta   90.00
_cell.angle_gamma   90.00
#
_symmetry.space_group_name_H-M   'P 1'
#
loop_
_entity.id
_entity.type
_entity.pdbx_description
1 polymer ?
#
loop_
_entity_poly.entity_id
_entity_poly.type
_entity_poly.pdbx_seq_one_letter_code
_entity_poly.pdbx_strand_id
1 'polypeptide(L)'
;MWPFRKQVSLKDSDIFRGFTDWHCHLLPGVDDGVQTMQESLQVLSLYEELGISEVWLTPHIMEDIPNRTEDLKERFMELNAAYQGNIILHLAAENMLDNLFEERLAKNDLLPLGNEGKHLLVETSYFNPPMGLNNILLRIKSKGYVPVLA
;
A
#
# COMPACT_ATOMS: atom_id res chain seq x y z
N MET A 1 -36.25 -24.17 -16.51
CA MET A 1 -35.93 -22.84 -17.01
C MET A 1 -34.90 -22.24 -16.06
N TRP A 2 -33.62 -22.15 -16.48
CA TRP A 2 -32.55 -21.61 -15.64
C TRP A 2 -32.74 -20.08 -15.54
N PRO A 3 -32.85 -19.48 -14.35
CA PRO A 3 -33.04 -18.04 -14.26
C PRO A 3 -31.73 -17.38 -14.70
N PHE A 4 -31.76 -16.62 -15.80
CA PHE A 4 -30.66 -15.76 -16.19
C PHE A 4 -30.38 -14.77 -15.04
N ARG A 5 -29.25 -14.94 -14.35
CA ARG A 5 -28.81 -13.92 -13.39
C ARG A 5 -28.52 -12.65 -14.16
N LYS A 6 -29.21 -11.57 -13.82
CA LYS A 6 -28.89 -10.24 -14.35
C LYS A 6 -27.44 -9.92 -13.97
N GLN A 7 -26.58 -9.73 -14.95
CA GLN A 7 -25.23 -9.23 -14.68
C GLN A 7 -25.36 -7.78 -14.24
N VAL A 8 -24.82 -7.49 -13.06
CA VAL A 8 -24.70 -6.13 -12.54
C VAL A 8 -23.24 -5.72 -12.72
N SER A 9 -22.98 -4.51 -13.23
CA SER A 9 -21.62 -3.99 -13.31
C SER A 9 -21.05 -3.75 -11.91
N LEU A 10 -19.73 -3.75 -11.74
CA LEU A 10 -19.10 -3.42 -10.45
C LEU A 10 -19.54 -2.04 -9.95
N LYS A 11 -19.65 -1.08 -10.87
CA LYS A 11 -20.09 0.29 -10.59
C LYS A 11 -21.51 0.37 -10.04
N ASP A 12 -22.41 -0.50 -10.54
CA ASP A 12 -23.82 -0.53 -10.11
C ASP A 12 -24.08 -1.47 -8.92
N SER A 13 -23.04 -2.17 -8.47
CA SER A 13 -23.18 -3.19 -7.41
C SER A 13 -23.08 -2.65 -6.00
N ASP A 14 -22.59 -1.41 -5.83
CA ASP A 14 -22.28 -0.79 -4.55
C ASP A 14 -21.34 -1.62 -3.62
N ILE A 15 -20.69 -2.67 -4.17
CA ILE A 15 -19.89 -3.61 -3.38
C ILE A 15 -18.68 -2.94 -2.69
N PHE A 16 -18.17 -1.85 -3.29
CA PHE A 16 -17.02 -1.11 -2.76
C PHE A 16 -17.43 0.17 -2.01
N ARG A 17 -18.72 0.42 -1.80
CA ARG A 17 -19.16 1.62 -1.08
C ARG A 17 -18.62 1.65 0.35
N GLY A 18 -17.85 2.68 0.67
CA GLY A 18 -17.19 2.84 1.96
C GLY A 18 -16.01 1.89 2.20
N PHE A 19 -15.53 1.21 1.15
CA PHE A 19 -14.38 0.32 1.24
C PHE A 19 -13.08 1.12 1.45
N THR A 20 -12.16 0.55 2.20
CA THR A 20 -10.77 1.03 2.33
C THR A 20 -9.86 0.10 1.55
N ASP A 21 -9.12 0.64 0.60
CA ASP A 21 -8.03 -0.09 -0.06
C ASP A 21 -6.77 0.01 0.80
N TRP A 22 -6.32 -1.13 1.33
CA TRP A 22 -5.20 -1.20 2.26
C TRP A 22 -3.85 -1.46 1.59
N HIS A 23 -3.84 -1.73 0.28
CA HIS A 23 -2.62 -2.10 -0.43
C HIS A 23 -2.72 -1.73 -1.91
N CYS A 24 -2.02 -0.68 -2.32
CA CYS A 24 -1.94 -0.29 -3.73
C CYS A 24 -0.67 0.49 -4.05
N HIS A 25 -0.28 0.48 -5.34
CA HIS A 25 0.90 1.15 -5.87
C HIS A 25 0.50 2.35 -6.73
N LEU A 26 -0.28 3.27 -6.12
CA LEU A 26 -0.77 4.48 -6.79
C LEU A 26 0.08 5.73 -6.49
N LEU A 27 1.17 5.61 -5.73
CA LEU A 27 2.11 6.72 -5.57
C LEU A 27 2.98 6.85 -6.82
N PRO A 28 2.90 7.96 -7.60
CA PRO A 28 3.42 7.98 -8.96
C PRO A 28 4.94 7.99 -9.04
N GLY A 29 5.51 7.11 -9.89
CA GLY A 29 6.92 7.12 -10.30
C GLY A 29 7.91 6.73 -9.21
N VAL A 30 7.49 5.96 -8.21
CA VAL A 30 8.36 5.53 -7.10
C VAL A 30 8.68 4.04 -7.11
N ASP A 31 7.89 3.23 -7.79
CA ASP A 31 8.05 1.78 -7.91
C ASP A 31 7.51 1.26 -9.25
N ASP A 32 7.17 -0.01 -9.34
CA ASP A 32 6.61 -0.66 -10.53
C ASP A 32 5.10 -0.43 -10.74
N GLY A 33 4.46 0.34 -9.85
CA GLY A 33 3.06 0.75 -9.97
C GLY A 33 2.86 1.85 -11.03
N VAL A 34 1.96 2.80 -10.78
CA VAL A 34 1.69 3.91 -11.71
C VAL A 34 2.90 4.82 -11.84
N GLN A 35 3.17 5.28 -13.07
CA GLN A 35 4.39 6.04 -13.34
C GLN A 35 4.16 7.56 -13.35
N THR A 36 2.94 8.00 -13.55
CA THR A 36 2.64 9.44 -13.70
C THR A 36 1.55 9.90 -12.75
N MET A 37 1.62 11.18 -12.38
CA MET A 37 0.58 11.85 -11.58
C MET A 37 -0.80 11.72 -12.23
N GLN A 38 -0.86 11.82 -13.55
CA GLN A 38 -2.11 11.72 -14.29
C GLN A 38 -2.74 10.33 -14.16
N GLU A 39 -1.95 9.26 -14.25
CA GLU A 39 -2.43 7.89 -14.05
C GLU A 39 -2.98 7.70 -12.63
N SER A 40 -2.26 8.17 -11.61
CA SER A 40 -2.72 8.12 -10.22
C SER A 40 -4.09 8.80 -10.06
N LEU A 41 -4.25 10.01 -10.56
CA LEU A 41 -5.50 10.78 -10.50
C LEU A 41 -6.63 10.09 -11.27
N GLN A 42 -6.34 9.46 -12.40
CA GLN A 42 -7.34 8.68 -13.16
C GLN A 42 -7.84 7.47 -12.38
N VAL A 43 -6.92 6.71 -11.74
CA VAL A 43 -7.30 5.55 -10.92
C VAL A 43 -8.11 5.99 -9.69
N LEU A 44 -7.69 7.06 -9.01
CA LEU A 44 -8.43 7.61 -7.88
C LEU A 44 -9.84 8.06 -8.28
N SER A 45 -10.00 8.66 -9.47
CA SER A 45 -11.32 9.00 -10.00
C SER A 45 -12.22 7.77 -10.22
N LEU A 46 -11.64 6.66 -10.73
CA LEU A 46 -12.36 5.40 -10.87
C LEU A 46 -12.73 4.80 -9.50
N TYR A 47 -11.86 4.93 -8.51
CA TYR A 47 -12.13 4.49 -7.15
C TYR A 47 -13.28 5.26 -6.50
N GLU A 48 -13.37 6.58 -6.74
CA GLU A 48 -14.53 7.37 -6.30
C GLU A 48 -15.84 6.89 -6.93
N GLU A 49 -15.81 6.60 -8.25
CA GLU A 49 -16.98 6.07 -8.96
C GLU A 49 -17.44 4.70 -8.43
N LEU A 50 -16.51 3.91 -7.87
CA LEU A 50 -16.81 2.64 -7.21
C LEU A 50 -17.26 2.79 -5.75
N GLY A 51 -17.11 3.99 -5.18
CA GLY A 51 -17.50 4.28 -3.80
C GLY A 51 -16.43 3.95 -2.75
N ILE A 52 -15.17 3.77 -3.15
CA ILE A 52 -14.04 3.62 -2.23
C ILE A 52 -13.86 4.93 -1.47
N SER A 53 -13.67 4.86 -0.16
CA SER A 53 -13.61 6.03 0.72
C SER A 53 -12.21 6.34 1.24
N GLU A 54 -11.35 5.34 1.35
CA GLU A 54 -9.99 5.50 1.85
C GLU A 54 -9.01 4.63 1.04
N VAL A 55 -7.78 5.12 0.87
CA VAL A 55 -6.72 4.42 0.15
C VAL A 55 -5.39 4.57 0.90
N TRP A 56 -4.76 3.45 1.17
CA TRP A 56 -3.41 3.37 1.70
C TRP A 56 -2.44 3.12 0.55
N LEU A 57 -1.69 4.15 0.19
CA LEU A 57 -0.61 4.07 -0.78
C LEU A 57 0.57 3.34 -0.14
N THR A 58 0.94 2.21 -0.69
CA THR A 58 1.93 1.28 -0.11
C THR A 58 3.07 0.99 -1.09
N PRO A 59 3.82 2.02 -1.54
CA PRO A 59 4.92 1.78 -2.46
C PRO A 59 5.95 0.81 -1.89
N HIS A 60 6.61 0.09 -2.78
CA HIS A 60 7.70 -0.81 -2.41
C HIS A 60 8.89 -0.09 -1.78
N ILE A 61 9.45 -0.71 -0.75
CA ILE A 61 10.79 -0.43 -0.25
C ILE A 61 11.55 -1.75 -0.16
N MET A 62 12.52 -1.92 -1.05
CA MET A 62 13.36 -3.12 -1.17
C MET A 62 14.75 -2.77 -1.70
N GLU A 63 15.70 -3.71 -1.65
CA GLU A 63 17.07 -3.46 -2.14
C GLU A 63 17.11 -2.99 -3.60
N ASP A 64 16.24 -3.54 -4.47
CA ASP A 64 16.15 -3.17 -5.89
C ASP A 64 15.38 -1.83 -6.11
N ILE A 65 14.56 -1.43 -5.17
CA ILE A 65 13.80 -0.16 -5.17
C ILE A 65 14.01 0.51 -3.80
N PRO A 66 15.19 1.10 -3.55
CA PRO A 66 15.58 1.59 -2.23
C PRO A 66 14.99 2.98 -1.94
N ASN A 67 13.67 3.06 -1.98
CA ASN A 67 12.95 4.29 -1.68
C ASN A 67 13.26 4.81 -0.27
N ARG A 68 13.47 6.12 -0.16
CA ARG A 68 13.66 6.80 1.13
C ARG A 68 12.33 7.28 1.66
N THR A 69 12.15 7.19 2.96
CA THR A 69 10.92 7.63 3.64
C THR A 69 10.59 9.10 3.35
N GLU A 70 11.61 9.97 3.32
CA GLU A 70 11.44 11.40 3.04
C GLU A 70 10.93 11.64 1.63
N ASP A 71 11.53 10.99 0.63
CA ASP A 71 11.18 11.14 -0.78
C ASP A 71 9.74 10.63 -1.05
N LEU A 72 9.36 9.53 -0.40
CA LEU A 72 7.98 9.02 -0.46
C LEU A 72 6.97 9.99 0.17
N LYS A 73 7.31 10.62 1.29
CA LYS A 73 6.47 11.64 1.93
C LYS A 73 6.30 12.87 1.05
N GLU A 74 7.38 13.35 0.41
CA GLU A 74 7.30 14.47 -0.54
C GLU A 74 6.39 14.12 -1.72
N ARG A 75 6.57 12.96 -2.32
CA ARG A 75 5.73 12.50 -3.43
C ARG A 75 4.27 12.34 -3.01
N PHE A 76 4.03 11.84 -1.80
CA PHE A 76 2.68 11.75 -1.24
C PHE A 76 2.04 13.13 -1.07
N MET A 77 2.77 14.12 -0.56
CA MET A 77 2.25 15.50 -0.42
C MET A 77 1.90 16.09 -1.80
N GLU A 78 2.71 15.85 -2.84
CA GLU A 78 2.42 16.29 -4.20
C GLU A 78 1.11 15.67 -4.74
N LEU A 79 0.95 14.33 -4.60
CA LEU A 79 -0.27 13.65 -5.01
C LEU A 79 -1.49 14.15 -4.24
N ASN A 80 -1.37 14.25 -2.93
CA ASN A 80 -2.47 14.71 -2.06
C ASN A 80 -2.88 16.17 -2.36
N ALA A 81 -1.93 17.02 -2.74
CA ALA A 81 -2.22 18.39 -3.16
C ALA A 81 -2.87 18.46 -4.56
N ALA A 82 -2.52 17.55 -5.46
CA ALA A 82 -3.07 17.48 -6.80
C ALA A 82 -4.48 16.85 -6.85
N TYR A 83 -4.76 15.94 -5.91
CA TYR A 83 -6.04 15.25 -5.84
C TYR A 83 -7.12 16.16 -5.25
N GLN A 84 -8.24 16.34 -5.96
CA GLN A 84 -9.35 17.23 -5.57
C GLN A 84 -10.64 16.45 -5.23
N GLY A 85 -10.54 15.13 -5.08
CA GLY A 85 -11.68 14.27 -4.79
C GLY A 85 -11.94 14.09 -3.29
N ASN A 86 -12.75 13.09 -2.94
CA ASN A 86 -13.22 12.86 -1.57
C ASN A 86 -12.58 11.65 -0.89
N ILE A 87 -11.74 10.87 -1.59
CA ILE A 87 -11.03 9.73 -1.00
C ILE A 87 -9.99 10.25 0.00
N ILE A 88 -9.97 9.69 1.20
CA ILE A 88 -8.92 9.98 2.16
C ILE A 88 -7.69 9.18 1.78
N LEU A 89 -6.58 9.88 1.51
CA LEU A 89 -5.31 9.24 1.15
C LEU A 89 -4.41 9.11 2.37
N HIS A 90 -3.78 7.95 2.49
CA HIS A 90 -2.79 7.65 3.52
C HIS A 90 -1.51 7.12 2.87
N LEU A 91 -0.38 7.27 3.55
CA LEU A 91 0.90 6.72 3.12
C LEU A 91 1.37 5.66 4.11
N ALA A 92 1.73 4.51 3.59
CA ALA A 92 2.49 3.47 4.27
C ALA A 92 3.58 2.94 3.31
N ALA A 93 4.15 1.79 3.57
CA ALA A 93 5.06 1.13 2.64
C ALA A 93 4.86 -0.38 2.68
N GLU A 94 5.00 -1.02 1.52
CA GLU A 94 5.22 -2.44 1.41
C GLU A 94 6.72 -2.72 1.48
N ASN A 95 7.12 -3.47 2.50
CA ASN A 95 8.52 -3.71 2.78
C ASN A 95 8.90 -5.14 2.39
N MET A 96 9.81 -5.31 1.44
CA MET A 96 10.44 -6.61 1.19
C MET A 96 11.28 -7.02 2.41
N LEU A 97 11.14 -8.26 2.87
CA LEU A 97 11.92 -8.80 3.99
C LEU A 97 13.35 -9.16 3.53
N ASP A 98 14.14 -8.14 3.20
CA ASP A 98 15.54 -8.20 2.75
C ASP A 98 16.50 -7.54 3.76
N ASN A 99 17.78 -7.35 3.39
CA ASN A 99 18.75 -6.71 4.28
C ASN A 99 18.43 -5.22 4.51
N LEU A 100 17.91 -4.53 3.50
CA LEU A 100 17.51 -3.13 3.63
C LEU A 100 16.39 -2.98 4.68
N PHE A 101 15.40 -3.90 4.67
CA PHE A 101 14.36 -3.90 5.70
C PHE A 101 14.94 -4.08 7.10
N GLU A 102 15.90 -4.99 7.28
CA GLU A 102 16.52 -5.21 8.58
C GLU A 102 17.25 -3.97 9.11
N GLU A 103 17.95 -3.25 8.24
CA GLU A 103 18.58 -1.97 8.60
C GLU A 103 17.56 -0.92 9.00
N ARG A 104 16.46 -0.80 8.24
CA ARG A 104 15.39 0.15 8.50
C ARG A 104 14.63 -0.17 9.78
N LEU A 105 14.34 -1.45 10.03
CA LEU A 105 13.74 -1.91 11.27
C LEU A 105 14.64 -1.57 12.48
N ALA A 106 15.95 -1.74 12.35
CA ALA A 106 16.89 -1.37 13.41
C ALA A 106 16.87 0.14 13.73
N LYS A 107 16.78 0.98 12.69
CA LYS A 107 16.75 2.45 12.78
C LYS A 107 15.37 3.01 13.11
N ASN A 108 14.33 2.17 13.14
CA ASN A 108 12.92 2.57 13.26
C ASN A 108 12.46 3.54 12.13
N ASP A 109 13.03 3.38 10.93
CA ASP A 109 12.70 4.12 9.73
C ASP A 109 11.66 3.35 8.90
N LEU A 110 10.40 3.42 9.31
CA LEU A 110 9.30 2.63 8.77
C LEU A 110 8.06 3.48 8.53
N LEU A 111 7.24 3.07 7.57
CA LEU A 111 5.94 3.66 7.24
C LEU A 111 4.85 2.61 7.49
N PRO A 112 4.30 2.53 8.71
CA PRO A 112 3.29 1.53 9.05
C PRO A 112 1.90 1.91 8.55
N LEU A 113 1.05 0.90 8.38
CA LEU A 113 -0.39 1.00 8.12
C LEU A 113 -1.19 1.33 9.39
N GLY A 114 -2.36 1.93 9.16
CA GLY A 114 -3.39 2.16 10.16
C GLY A 114 -3.11 3.35 11.05
N ASN A 115 -4.18 3.93 11.61
CA ASN A 115 -4.13 5.16 12.39
C ASN A 115 -3.28 5.04 13.68
N GLU A 116 -3.10 3.82 14.19
CA GLU A 116 -2.24 3.57 15.34
C GLU A 116 -0.76 3.44 14.95
N GLY A 117 -0.42 3.34 13.66
CA GLY A 117 0.95 3.20 13.18
C GLY A 117 1.62 1.92 13.64
N LYS A 118 0.89 0.82 13.73
CA LYS A 118 1.39 -0.44 14.30
C LYS A 118 1.51 -1.59 13.30
N HIS A 119 0.81 -1.55 12.18
CA HIS A 119 0.81 -2.64 11.23
C HIS A 119 1.88 -2.41 10.16
N LEU A 120 2.79 -3.35 9.99
CA LEU A 120 3.79 -3.30 8.92
C LEU A 120 3.39 -4.25 7.81
N LEU A 121 3.12 -3.69 6.63
CA LEU A 121 2.95 -4.48 5.43
C LEU A 121 4.32 -4.98 4.99
N VAL A 122 4.45 -6.29 4.89
CA VAL A 122 5.71 -6.96 4.56
C VAL A 122 5.48 -8.01 3.48
N GLU A 123 6.44 -8.12 2.58
CA GLU A 123 6.45 -9.07 1.48
C GLU A 123 7.66 -9.99 1.57
N THR A 124 7.52 -11.22 1.07
CA THR A 124 8.64 -12.14 0.88
C THR A 124 8.88 -12.39 -0.60
N SER A 125 10.15 -12.57 -0.98
CA SER A 125 10.43 -13.04 -2.34
C SER A 125 9.67 -14.34 -2.63
N TYR A 126 8.97 -14.37 -3.75
CA TYR A 126 8.22 -15.54 -4.19
C TYR A 126 9.13 -16.76 -4.42
N PHE A 127 10.33 -16.54 -4.96
CA PHE A 127 11.28 -17.61 -5.29
C PHE A 127 12.23 -17.97 -4.15
N ASN A 128 12.58 -17.00 -3.31
CA ASN A 128 13.57 -17.16 -2.24
C ASN A 128 13.07 -16.48 -0.96
N PRO A 129 12.09 -17.07 -0.25
CA PRO A 129 11.69 -16.52 1.04
C PRO A 129 12.90 -16.51 1.99
N PRO A 130 13.04 -15.49 2.86
CA PRO A 130 14.21 -15.35 3.70
C PRO A 130 14.34 -16.54 4.65
N MET A 131 15.57 -17.08 4.75
CA MET A 131 15.86 -18.08 5.78
C MET A 131 15.63 -17.44 7.16
N GLY A 132 14.87 -18.13 8.01
CA GLY A 132 14.54 -17.59 9.34
C GLY A 132 13.40 -16.58 9.35
N LEU A 133 12.47 -16.63 8.41
CA LEU A 133 11.27 -15.78 8.35
C LEU A 133 10.61 -15.60 9.73
N ASN A 134 10.43 -16.70 10.48
CA ASN A 134 9.86 -16.63 11.83
C ASN A 134 10.66 -15.71 12.78
N ASN A 135 11.98 -15.70 12.67
CA ASN A 135 12.83 -14.82 13.50
C ASN A 135 12.66 -13.36 13.11
N ILE A 136 12.52 -13.08 11.80
CA ILE A 136 12.26 -11.71 11.30
C ILE A 136 10.91 -11.23 11.84
N LEU A 137 9.85 -12.05 11.72
CA LEU A 137 8.52 -11.72 12.23
C LEU A 137 8.52 -11.51 13.76
N LEU A 138 9.27 -12.32 14.50
CA LEU A 138 9.42 -12.13 15.95
C LEU A 138 10.15 -10.81 16.28
N ARG A 139 11.16 -10.41 15.50
CA ARG A 139 11.83 -9.11 15.68
C ARG A 139 10.91 -7.94 15.40
N ILE A 140 10.09 -8.00 14.32
CA ILE A 140 9.05 -7.01 14.05
C ILE A 140 8.13 -6.86 15.27
N LYS A 141 7.64 -7.98 15.80
CA LYS A 141 6.77 -8.00 17.00
C LYS A 141 7.47 -7.45 18.24
N SER A 142 8.74 -7.76 18.44
CA SER A 142 9.52 -7.24 19.59
C SER A 142 9.72 -5.74 19.56
N LYS A 143 9.64 -5.12 18.39
CA LYS A 143 9.65 -3.66 18.19
C LYS A 143 8.28 -3.00 18.38
N GLY A 144 7.24 -3.78 18.69
CA GLY A 144 5.88 -3.28 18.92
C GLY A 144 5.00 -3.24 17.67
N TYR A 145 5.47 -3.76 16.54
CA TYR A 145 4.70 -3.82 15.30
C TYR A 145 3.97 -5.15 15.12
N VAL A 146 2.91 -5.12 14.33
CA VAL A 146 2.16 -6.29 13.88
C VAL A 146 2.46 -6.50 12.39
N PRO A 147 3.17 -7.56 11.99
CA PRO A 147 3.42 -7.84 10.59
C PRO A 147 2.12 -8.26 9.89
N VAL A 148 1.88 -7.70 8.72
CA VAL A 148 0.82 -8.06 7.77
C VAL A 148 1.51 -8.54 6.51
N LEU A 149 1.30 -9.78 6.12
CA LEU A 149 1.91 -10.37 4.94
C LEU A 149 1.06 -10.03 3.72
N ALA A 150 1.72 -9.47 2.68
CA ALA A 150 1.15 -9.22 1.36
C ALA A 150 1.08 -10.49 0.52
#